data_bc7d6e811c7413e694611ecb5106530b
#
_entry.id   bc7d6e811c7413e694611ecb5106530b
#
_cell.length_a   1.000
_cell.length_b   1.000
_cell.length_c   1.000
_cell.angle_alpha   90.00
_cell.angle_beta   90.00
_cell.angle_gamma   90.00
#
_symmetry.space_group_name_H-M   'P 1'
#
loop_
_entity.id
_entity.type
_entity.pdbx_description
1 polymer ?
#
loop_
_entity_poly.entity_id
_entity_poly.type
_entity_poly.pdbx_seq_one_letter_code
_entity_poly.pdbx_strand_id
1 'polypeptide(L)'
;FFQAEDGIRDAQESRGLGDVYKRQIVQLVGDDLFVTNVAILAEGIEKGIGNSILIKPNQIGTVSETMQTVRLAQRSGYNCVMSHRSGESEDTFIADFAVALNTGQIKTGSTARSDRIAKYNRLLEIEAELGQFEYLGAALFTK
;
A
#
# COMPACT_ATOMS: atom_id res chain seq x y z
N PHE A 1 -4.76 2.54 -22.78
CA PHE A 1 -4.19 1.18 -22.88
C PHE A 1 -2.71 1.32 -22.54
N PHE A 2 -2.33 1.03 -21.30
CA PHE A 2 -0.93 0.82 -20.94
C PHE A 2 -0.55 -0.58 -21.43
N GLN A 3 0.41 -0.66 -22.35
CA GLN A 3 0.99 -1.94 -22.73
C GLN A 3 1.91 -2.41 -21.62
N ALA A 4 1.91 -3.70 -21.31
CA ALA A 4 2.74 -4.28 -20.25
C ALA A 4 4.26 -4.02 -20.45
N GLU A 5 4.67 -3.79 -21.68
CA GLU A 5 6.05 -3.44 -22.05
C GLU A 5 6.47 -2.05 -21.56
N ASP A 6 5.57 -1.09 -21.49
CA ASP A 6 5.87 0.27 -20.99
C ASP A 6 6.09 0.26 -19.47
N GLY A 7 5.36 -0.58 -18.72
CA GLY A 7 5.57 -0.79 -17.30
C GLY A 7 6.93 -1.45 -16.96
N ILE A 8 7.40 -2.36 -17.81
CA ILE A 8 8.70 -3.02 -17.64
C ILE A 8 9.85 -2.07 -17.98
N ARG A 9 9.71 -1.24 -19.01
CA ARG A 9 10.69 -0.20 -19.34
C ARG A 9 10.81 0.82 -18.22
N ASP A 10 9.70 1.31 -17.70
CA ASP A 10 9.70 2.26 -16.58
C ASP A 10 10.36 1.67 -15.33
N ALA A 11 10.21 0.38 -15.05
CA ALA A 11 10.89 -0.30 -13.96
C ALA A 11 12.41 -0.46 -14.19
N GLN A 12 12.85 -0.57 -15.43
CA GLN A 12 14.28 -0.66 -15.78
C GLN A 12 14.96 0.71 -15.82
N GLU A 13 14.24 1.76 -16.20
CA GLU A 13 14.75 3.14 -16.23
C GLU A 13 14.77 3.82 -14.85
N SER A 14 14.15 3.21 -13.83
CA SER A 14 14.08 3.75 -12.47
C SER A 14 15.40 3.72 -11.68
N ARG A 15 16.53 3.42 -12.33
CA ARG A 15 17.86 3.48 -11.74
C ARG A 15 18.54 4.81 -12.08
N GLY A 16 18.14 5.91 -11.41
CA GLY A 16 18.84 7.20 -11.58
C GLY A 16 17.94 8.42 -11.45
N LEU A 17 18.33 9.53 -12.10
CA LEU A 17 17.65 10.84 -12.05
C LEU A 17 16.16 10.80 -12.43
N GLY A 18 15.74 9.87 -13.30
CA GLY A 18 14.35 9.66 -13.66
C GLY A 18 13.47 9.23 -12.48
N ASP A 19 14.02 8.46 -11.55
CA ASP A 19 13.30 7.99 -10.38
C ASP A 19 13.03 9.13 -9.38
N VAL A 20 13.97 10.03 -9.20
CA VAL A 20 13.82 11.23 -8.37
C VAL A 20 12.73 12.15 -8.92
N TYR A 21 12.69 12.36 -10.22
CA TYR A 21 11.67 13.19 -10.86
C TYR A 21 10.27 12.55 -10.80
N LYS A 22 10.17 11.25 -11.08
CA LYS A 22 8.89 10.51 -11.03
C LYS A 22 8.29 10.50 -9.63
N ARG A 23 9.11 10.40 -8.57
CA ARG A 23 8.62 10.43 -7.18
C ARG A 23 7.93 11.72 -6.77
N GLN A 24 8.20 12.81 -7.46
CA GLN A 24 7.55 14.11 -7.22
C GLN A 24 6.17 14.22 -7.88
N ILE A 25 5.88 13.35 -8.85
CA ILE A 25 4.69 13.42 -9.70
C ILE A 25 3.76 12.22 -9.51
N VAL A 26 4.32 11.03 -9.30
CA VAL A 26 3.56 9.77 -9.22
C VAL A 26 3.92 8.95 -7.99
N GLN A 27 2.99 8.11 -7.56
CA GLN A 27 3.23 7.16 -6.49
C GLN A 27 3.94 5.92 -7.04
N LEU A 28 5.19 5.69 -6.59
CA LEU A 28 6.00 4.52 -6.93
C LEU A 28 5.93 3.51 -5.79
N VAL A 29 5.15 2.45 -5.99
CA VAL A 29 4.84 1.46 -4.95
C VAL A 29 5.79 0.27 -5.03
N GLY A 30 6.63 0.08 -3.99
CA GLY A 30 7.46 -1.13 -3.85
C GLY A 30 6.64 -2.30 -3.30
N ASP A 31 6.53 -3.38 -4.07
CA ASP A 31 5.92 -4.65 -3.70
C ASP A 31 7.01 -5.67 -3.31
N ASP A 32 7.45 -6.50 -4.25
CA ASP A 32 8.52 -7.49 -4.02
C ASP A 32 9.88 -6.84 -3.68
N LEU A 33 9.99 -5.55 -3.92
CA LEU A 33 11.16 -4.76 -3.55
C LEU A 33 11.34 -4.64 -2.03
N PHE A 34 10.25 -4.54 -1.28
CA PHE A 34 10.27 -4.33 0.18
C PHE A 34 9.72 -5.51 0.98
N VAL A 35 8.92 -6.36 0.36
CA VAL A 35 8.30 -7.58 0.94
C VAL A 35 7.69 -7.37 2.33
N THR A 36 7.15 -6.18 2.61
CA THR A 36 6.62 -5.78 3.93
C THR A 36 7.65 -5.91 5.06
N ASN A 37 8.94 -5.90 4.75
CA ASN A 37 10.02 -6.08 5.72
C ASN A 37 10.61 -4.74 6.16
N VAL A 38 10.66 -4.51 7.47
CA VAL A 38 11.10 -3.23 8.05
C VAL A 38 12.57 -2.92 7.75
N ALA A 39 13.45 -3.92 7.75
CA ALA A 39 14.89 -3.71 7.50
C ALA A 39 15.14 -3.39 6.02
N ILE A 40 14.49 -4.12 5.11
CA ILE A 40 14.60 -3.87 3.67
C ILE A 40 14.00 -2.52 3.30
N LEU A 41 12.85 -2.15 3.91
CA LEU A 41 12.26 -0.82 3.72
C LEU A 41 13.20 0.28 4.22
N ALA A 42 13.85 0.12 5.38
CA ALA A 42 14.80 1.10 5.92
C ALA A 42 15.94 1.35 4.93
N GLU A 43 16.52 0.29 4.39
CA GLU A 43 17.56 0.38 3.35
C GLU A 43 17.05 1.09 2.09
N GLY A 44 15.82 0.78 1.65
CA GLY A 44 15.20 1.43 0.50
C GLY A 44 14.95 2.93 0.73
N ILE A 45 14.52 3.31 1.93
CA ILE A 45 14.34 4.72 2.32
C ILE A 45 15.68 5.45 2.29
N GLU A 46 16.73 4.88 2.88
CA GLU A 46 18.08 5.45 2.90
C GLU A 46 18.63 5.67 1.48
N LYS A 47 18.37 4.73 0.58
CA LYS A 47 18.76 4.82 -0.84
C LYS A 47 17.80 5.69 -1.69
N GLY A 48 16.72 6.19 -1.11
CA GLY A 48 15.72 6.97 -1.79
C GLY A 48 14.94 6.20 -2.87
N ILE A 49 14.63 4.94 -2.67
CA ILE A 49 13.97 4.06 -3.64
C ILE A 49 12.44 4.11 -3.44
N GLY A 50 11.69 4.50 -4.46
CA GLY A 50 10.23 4.62 -4.41
C GLY A 50 9.75 5.75 -3.48
N ASN A 51 8.46 5.79 -3.20
CA ASN A 51 7.82 6.71 -2.25
C ASN A 51 6.58 6.09 -1.59
N SER A 52 6.35 4.81 -1.84
CA SER A 52 5.23 4.06 -1.28
C SER A 52 5.57 2.58 -1.15
N ILE A 53 4.88 1.88 -0.26
CA ILE A 53 5.04 0.45 -0.04
C ILE A 53 3.71 -0.28 -0.10
N LEU A 54 3.69 -1.45 -0.73
CA LEU A 54 2.59 -2.39 -0.66
C LEU A 54 2.71 -3.25 0.61
N ILE A 55 1.70 -3.23 1.44
CA ILE A 55 1.66 -3.93 2.73
C ILE A 55 0.87 -5.21 2.60
N LYS A 56 1.53 -6.34 2.81
CA LYS A 56 0.95 -7.68 2.80
C LYS A 56 1.27 -8.38 4.13
N PRO A 57 0.36 -8.39 5.12
CA PRO A 57 0.66 -8.90 6.47
C PRO A 57 1.22 -10.33 6.48
N ASN A 58 0.72 -11.19 5.61
CA ASN A 58 1.20 -12.58 5.52
C ASN A 58 2.56 -12.75 4.81
N GLN A 59 3.11 -11.69 4.23
CA GLN A 59 4.43 -11.71 3.59
C GLN A 59 5.55 -11.66 4.63
N ILE A 60 5.36 -10.86 5.67
CA ILE A 60 6.24 -10.81 6.84
C ILE A 60 5.82 -11.79 7.95
N GLY A 61 4.51 -12.06 8.10
CA GLY A 61 3.97 -13.14 8.89
C GLY A 61 3.41 -12.76 10.25
N THR A 62 3.70 -11.57 10.80
CA THR A 62 3.11 -11.12 12.07
C THR A 62 2.50 -9.73 11.95
N VAL A 63 1.47 -9.48 12.75
CA VAL A 63 0.82 -8.17 12.87
C VAL A 63 1.81 -7.12 13.38
N SER A 64 2.62 -7.47 14.38
CA SER A 64 3.57 -6.55 15.00
C SER A 64 4.64 -6.07 14.02
N GLU A 65 5.23 -6.96 13.22
CA GLU A 65 6.21 -6.60 12.20
C GLU A 65 5.59 -5.77 11.07
N THR A 66 4.35 -6.13 10.67
CA THR A 66 3.60 -5.32 9.70
C THR A 66 3.37 -3.90 10.22
N MET A 67 2.95 -3.74 11.49
CA MET A 67 2.79 -2.43 12.12
C MET A 67 4.09 -1.64 12.17
N GLN A 68 5.21 -2.28 12.48
CA GLN A 68 6.52 -1.63 12.48
C GLN A 68 6.89 -1.11 11.09
N THR A 69 6.65 -1.91 10.06
CA THR A 69 6.90 -1.52 8.65
C THR A 69 6.03 -0.34 8.24
N VAL A 70 4.72 -0.36 8.55
CA VAL A 70 3.80 0.76 8.24
C VAL A 70 4.23 2.04 8.97
N ARG A 71 4.57 1.94 10.26
CA ARG A 71 5.01 3.10 11.06
C ARG A 71 6.32 3.69 10.52
N LEU A 72 7.27 2.85 10.11
CA LEU A 72 8.51 3.31 9.49
C LEU A 72 8.21 4.05 8.17
N ALA A 73 7.41 3.45 7.29
CA ALA A 73 7.00 4.06 6.04
C ALA A 73 6.38 5.45 6.26
N GLN A 74 5.37 5.55 7.12
CA GLN A 74 4.65 6.79 7.41
C GLN A 74 5.57 7.88 7.98
N ARG A 75 6.46 7.53 8.94
CA ARG A 75 7.43 8.47 9.53
C ARG A 75 8.46 8.98 8.52
N SER A 76 8.72 8.21 7.48
CA SER A 76 9.65 8.53 6.41
C SER A 76 8.99 9.19 5.19
N GLY A 77 7.69 9.55 5.30
CA GLY A 77 6.94 10.19 4.22
C GLY A 77 6.51 9.26 3.08
N TYR A 78 6.64 7.93 3.26
CA TYR A 78 6.15 6.94 2.32
C TYR A 78 4.66 6.68 2.53
N ASN A 79 3.91 6.58 1.44
CA ASN A 79 2.54 6.11 1.48
C ASN A 79 2.49 4.59 1.65
N CYS A 80 1.41 4.10 2.25
CA CYS A 80 1.17 2.67 2.45
C CYS A 80 -0.08 2.25 1.68
N VAL A 81 -0.02 1.11 0.99
CA VAL A 81 -1.17 0.50 0.35
C VAL A 81 -1.40 -0.86 1.00
N MET A 82 -2.43 -1.00 1.84
CA MET A 82 -2.79 -2.31 2.39
C MET A 82 -3.28 -3.22 1.28
N SER A 83 -2.80 -4.46 1.21
CA SER A 83 -3.05 -5.32 0.06
C SER A 83 -3.53 -6.71 0.44
N HIS A 84 -4.47 -7.19 -0.35
CA HIS A 84 -4.85 -8.59 -0.42
C HIS A 84 -3.75 -9.43 -1.10
N ARG A 85 -3.98 -10.75 -1.16
CA ARG A 85 -3.22 -11.70 -1.96
C ARG A 85 -4.10 -12.28 -3.08
N SER A 86 -3.46 -12.98 -4.05
CA SER A 86 -4.19 -13.69 -5.12
C SER A 86 -5.09 -14.79 -4.56
N GLY A 87 -4.62 -15.56 -3.59
CA GLY A 87 -5.42 -16.49 -2.80
C GLY A 87 -5.99 -15.78 -1.57
N GLU A 88 -7.29 -15.57 -1.51
CA GLU A 88 -8.00 -14.88 -0.44
C GLU A 88 -9.16 -15.70 0.08
N SER A 89 -9.58 -15.37 1.30
CA SER A 89 -10.82 -15.79 1.94
C SER A 89 -11.74 -14.59 2.14
N GLU A 90 -12.92 -14.82 2.70
CA GLU A 90 -13.85 -13.74 3.09
C GLU A 90 -13.47 -13.03 4.40
N ASP A 91 -12.33 -13.37 5.00
CA ASP A 91 -11.78 -12.66 6.16
C ASP A 91 -11.59 -11.18 5.86
N THR A 92 -11.98 -10.31 6.78
CA THR A 92 -12.00 -8.85 6.61
C THR A 92 -10.85 -8.13 7.31
N PHE A 93 -9.95 -8.84 7.99
CA PHE A 93 -8.90 -8.29 8.82
C PHE A 93 -8.13 -7.13 8.15
N ILE A 94 -7.79 -7.25 6.88
CA ILE A 94 -7.03 -6.19 6.18
C ILE A 94 -7.82 -4.89 6.02
N ALA A 95 -9.16 -4.92 6.02
CA ALA A 95 -9.98 -3.71 5.98
C ALA A 95 -9.90 -2.96 7.31
N ASP A 96 -10.13 -3.67 8.43
CA ASP A 96 -9.98 -3.11 9.78
C ASP A 96 -8.55 -2.60 10.00
N PHE A 97 -7.56 -3.37 9.57
CA PHE A 97 -6.15 -3.06 9.75
C PHE A 97 -5.69 -1.84 8.93
N ALA A 98 -6.24 -1.68 7.72
CA ALA A 98 -5.98 -0.50 6.88
C ALA A 98 -6.48 0.78 7.54
N VAL A 99 -7.69 0.74 8.12
CA VAL A 99 -8.27 1.89 8.84
C VAL A 99 -7.53 2.13 10.16
N ALA A 100 -7.29 1.08 10.96
CA ALA A 100 -6.60 1.19 12.25
C ALA A 100 -5.19 1.78 12.15
N LEU A 101 -4.47 1.49 11.07
CA LEU A 101 -3.14 2.02 10.80
C LEU A 101 -3.15 3.29 9.95
N ASN A 102 -4.32 3.77 9.55
CA ASN A 102 -4.48 4.92 8.67
C ASN A 102 -3.57 4.85 7.43
N THR A 103 -3.60 3.72 6.72
CA THR A 103 -2.78 3.54 5.52
C THR A 103 -3.23 4.43 4.35
N GLY A 104 -4.49 4.89 4.39
CA GLY A 104 -5.11 5.77 3.40
C GLY A 104 -5.47 5.06 2.09
N GLN A 105 -4.95 3.87 1.86
CA GLN A 105 -5.16 3.10 0.63
C GLN A 105 -5.31 1.61 0.91
N ILE A 106 -6.19 0.96 0.14
CA ILE A 106 -6.33 -0.48 0.14
C ILE A 106 -6.42 -1.01 -1.30
N LYS A 107 -5.72 -2.10 -1.57
CA LYS A 107 -5.80 -2.88 -2.81
C LYS A 107 -6.43 -4.22 -2.48
N THR A 108 -7.73 -4.38 -2.78
CA THR A 108 -8.45 -5.59 -2.39
C THR A 108 -9.24 -6.24 -3.56
N GLY A 109 -8.87 -5.94 -4.79
CA GLY A 109 -9.45 -6.54 -5.99
C GLY A 109 -10.72 -5.84 -6.46
N SER A 110 -11.38 -6.45 -7.44
CA SER A 110 -12.65 -5.93 -7.98
C SER A 110 -13.83 -6.35 -7.11
N THR A 111 -14.98 -5.70 -7.31
CA THR A 111 -16.24 -5.99 -6.63
C THR A 111 -17.00 -7.18 -7.23
N ALA A 112 -16.30 -8.18 -7.74
CA ALA A 112 -16.90 -9.30 -8.46
C ALA A 112 -16.91 -10.64 -7.72
N ARG A 113 -16.09 -10.80 -6.66
CA ARG A 113 -15.95 -12.05 -5.90
C ARG A 113 -16.25 -11.79 -4.43
N SER A 114 -16.87 -12.75 -3.75
CA SER A 114 -17.26 -12.60 -2.34
C SER A 114 -16.08 -12.34 -1.42
N ASP A 115 -14.94 -13.01 -1.66
CA ASP A 115 -13.69 -12.80 -0.93
C ASP A 115 -13.13 -11.36 -1.04
N ARG A 116 -13.50 -10.64 -2.10
CA ARG A 116 -13.15 -9.24 -2.31
C ARG A 116 -14.21 -8.29 -1.76
N ILE A 117 -15.47 -8.60 -2.07
CA ILE A 117 -16.63 -7.81 -1.63
C ILE A 117 -16.71 -7.73 -0.10
N ALA A 118 -16.36 -8.81 0.62
CA ALA A 118 -16.32 -8.83 2.07
C ALA A 118 -15.52 -7.66 2.66
N LYS A 119 -14.35 -7.32 2.09
CA LYS A 119 -13.52 -6.20 2.55
C LYS A 119 -14.18 -4.85 2.29
N TYR A 120 -14.83 -4.68 1.13
CA TYR A 120 -15.56 -3.45 0.83
C TYR A 120 -16.77 -3.27 1.74
N ASN A 121 -17.54 -4.34 2.00
CA ASN A 121 -18.65 -4.30 2.94
C ASN A 121 -18.16 -3.95 4.34
N ARG A 122 -17.03 -4.53 4.78
CA ARG A 122 -16.45 -4.21 6.09
C ARG A 122 -16.03 -2.73 6.19
N LEU A 123 -15.49 -2.15 5.14
CA LEU A 123 -15.18 -0.71 5.12
C LEU A 123 -16.43 0.15 5.28
N LEU A 124 -17.56 -0.22 4.65
CA LEU A 124 -18.83 0.47 4.82
C LEU A 124 -19.38 0.31 6.25
N GLU A 125 -19.21 -0.85 6.87
CA GLU A 125 -19.57 -1.07 8.28
C GLU A 125 -18.73 -0.18 9.20
N ILE A 126 -17.41 -0.14 9.00
CA ILE A 126 -16.49 0.71 9.77
C ILE A 126 -16.88 2.19 9.62
N GLU A 127 -17.20 2.63 8.40
CA GLU A 127 -17.70 3.98 8.13
C GLU A 127 -18.94 4.30 8.96
N ALA A 128 -19.91 3.39 8.99
CA ALA A 128 -21.12 3.54 9.79
C ALA A 128 -20.84 3.52 11.31
N GLU A 129 -19.91 2.68 11.78
CA GLU A 129 -19.50 2.60 13.18
C GLU A 129 -18.81 3.89 13.65
N LEU A 130 -17.98 4.50 12.83
CA LEU A 130 -17.24 5.72 13.16
C LEU A 130 -18.14 6.97 13.21
N GLY A 131 -19.18 7.01 12.38
CA GLY A 131 -20.12 8.13 12.29
C GLY A 131 -19.52 9.43 11.76
N GLN A 132 -18.35 9.85 12.26
CA GLN A 132 -17.56 10.98 11.73
C GLN A 132 -16.19 10.46 11.29
N PHE A 133 -15.83 10.72 10.05
CA PHE A 133 -14.56 10.31 9.45
C PHE A 133 -14.12 11.33 8.40
N GLU A 134 -12.84 11.31 8.09
CA GLU A 134 -12.26 12.09 7.00
C GLU A 134 -11.73 11.14 5.93
N TYR A 135 -12.15 11.36 4.70
CA TYR A 135 -11.62 10.68 3.53
C TYR A 135 -10.63 11.58 2.79
N LEU A 136 -9.35 11.26 2.87
CA LEU A 136 -8.27 12.08 2.31
C LEU A 136 -8.33 12.17 0.78
N GLY A 137 -8.81 11.13 0.10
CA GLY A 137 -8.94 11.12 -1.36
C GLY A 137 -7.66 11.54 -2.06
N ALA A 138 -7.75 12.53 -2.95
CA ALA A 138 -6.60 13.05 -3.69
C ALA A 138 -5.56 13.76 -2.82
N ALA A 139 -5.92 14.25 -1.64
CA ALA A 139 -4.98 14.92 -0.73
C ALA A 139 -3.85 13.99 -0.25
N LEU A 140 -4.07 12.68 -0.28
CA LEU A 140 -3.04 11.69 0.03
C LEU A 140 -1.81 11.78 -0.90
N PHE A 141 -1.99 12.27 -2.12
CA PHE A 141 -0.96 12.35 -3.18
C PHE A 141 -0.35 13.74 -3.33
N THR A 142 -0.80 14.71 -2.57
CA THR A 142 -0.38 16.13 -2.67
C THR A 142 0.67 16.52 -1.62
N LYS A 143 1.53 15.57 -1.23
CA LYS A 143 2.63 15.83 -0.27
C LYS A 143 3.85 16.43 -0.95
#